data_4dde4ac30a341dd1a360ff4f1788f33e
#
_entry.id   4dde4ac30a341dd1a360ff4f1788f33e
#
_cell.length_a   1.000
_cell.length_b   1.000
_cell.length_c   1.000
_cell.angle_alpha   90.00
_cell.angle_beta   90.00
_cell.angle_gamma   90.00
#
_symmetry.space_group_name_H-M   'P 1'
#
loop_
_entity.id
_entity.type
_entity.pdbx_description
1 polymer ?
#
loop_
_entity_poly.entity_id
_entity_poly.type
_entity_poly.pdbx_seq_one_letter_code
_entity_poly.pdbx_strand_id
1 'polypeptide(L)'
;MTLPEARLQDAGREGNEQDVSFTARVPALAPFQIRSFRFQWPADLLASWAFEMEGVILGWFVLVSTGSVLALALFGSLQFLGTLISPLFGMAGDRIGNRSLLCLMRATYVAVAAALAVLFLADLAQPVPVFVLATIMGLVRPSDITLRTLLVGETMPADYLMRAMGVSRTTADSARIVGALSGAGLVAALGAGVAYATVCAVYAVSLALTFNVGVRRVRVVGKDQHGSPMHALRQGFAYVWSTPDMRALMLLAFLVNFAAYPLVGSLLAYVAKDVYGLGQTGLGWLIACFAAGALAGSIAISTHGAHIRPARTMLVCAVGWFTLNLAFSWIGNHFWGEVTLFVAGLVQSFCMIPMSVLLLRGADPEFRGRVMGVRMLAVYGMPLGLLLSGPLIEHIGFSATGSLFSLLGIAFTGLIALRWRSHLWHPAAAANLR
;
A
#
# COMPACT_ATOMS: atom_id res chain seq x y z
N MET A 1 11.57 -29.76 52.55
CA MET A 1 11.50 -29.20 51.18
C MET A 1 10.32 -29.86 50.52
N THR A 2 9.22 -29.14 50.36
CA THR A 2 7.88 -29.67 50.17
C THR A 2 7.50 -29.84 48.74
N LEU A 3 6.93 -31.00 48.42
CA LEU A 3 6.44 -31.45 47.10
C LEU A 3 5.53 -30.52 46.24
N PRO A 4 5.01 -29.36 46.69
CA PRO A 4 4.18 -28.48 45.82
C PRO A 4 4.94 -27.59 44.86
N GLU A 5 6.20 -27.22 45.11
CA GLU A 5 6.93 -26.27 44.25
C GLU A 5 7.47 -26.89 42.97
N ALA A 6 7.78 -28.19 42.99
CA ALA A 6 8.25 -28.91 41.80
C ALA A 6 7.14 -29.05 40.71
N ARG A 7 5.86 -29.22 41.11
CA ARG A 7 4.74 -29.33 40.15
C ARG A 7 4.39 -28.02 39.43
N LEU A 8 4.62 -26.88 40.07
CA LEU A 8 4.38 -25.56 39.45
C LEU A 8 5.49 -25.18 38.44
N GLN A 9 6.72 -25.66 38.68
CA GLN A 9 7.82 -25.48 37.73
C GLN A 9 7.69 -26.37 36.49
N ASP A 10 7.17 -27.59 36.63
CA ASP A 10 6.95 -28.49 35.50
C ASP A 10 5.78 -28.07 34.64
N ALA A 11 4.66 -27.60 35.23
CA ALA A 11 3.53 -27.07 34.46
C ALA A 11 3.87 -25.80 33.68
N GLY A 12 4.79 -24.97 34.19
CA GLY A 12 5.32 -23.81 33.48
C GLY A 12 6.28 -24.17 32.34
N ARG A 13 6.99 -25.31 32.44
CA ARG A 13 7.87 -25.82 31.41
C ARG A 13 7.10 -26.49 30.28
N GLU A 14 6.10 -27.31 30.56
CA GLU A 14 5.28 -27.98 29.56
C GLU A 14 4.47 -27.00 28.70
N GLY A 15 3.93 -25.93 29.31
CA GLY A 15 3.27 -24.84 28.54
C GLY A 15 4.23 -24.11 27.61
N ASN A 16 5.49 -23.92 28.00
CA ASN A 16 6.50 -23.24 27.18
C ASN A 16 7.06 -24.16 26.08
N GLU A 17 7.19 -25.47 26.33
CA GLU A 17 7.63 -26.44 25.31
C GLU A 17 6.56 -26.73 24.24
N GLN A 18 5.27 -26.70 24.60
CA GLN A 18 4.18 -26.83 23.63
C GLN A 18 4.07 -25.62 22.71
N ASP A 19 4.23 -24.40 23.22
CA ASP A 19 4.26 -23.15 22.43
C ASP A 19 5.48 -23.14 21.46
N VAL A 20 6.64 -23.58 21.91
CA VAL A 20 7.86 -23.70 21.07
C VAL A 20 7.68 -24.76 19.98
N SER A 21 6.98 -25.87 20.26
CA SER A 21 6.75 -26.95 19.29
C SER A 21 5.76 -26.56 18.20
N PHE A 22 4.74 -25.74 18.49
CA PHE A 22 3.74 -25.29 17.52
C PHE A 22 4.34 -24.25 16.55
N THR A 23 5.13 -23.30 17.04
CA THR A 23 5.81 -22.28 16.23
C THR A 23 6.93 -22.85 15.37
N ALA A 24 7.54 -23.98 15.76
CA ALA A 24 8.50 -24.71 14.93
C ALA A 24 7.83 -25.38 13.70
N ARG A 25 6.53 -25.70 13.79
CA ARG A 25 5.77 -26.31 12.68
C ARG A 25 5.30 -25.31 11.64
N VAL A 26 5.16 -24.02 12.01
CA VAL A 26 4.71 -22.95 11.10
C VAL A 26 5.70 -21.78 11.17
N PRO A 27 6.73 -21.76 10.34
CA PRO A 27 7.78 -20.72 10.37
C PRO A 27 7.27 -19.28 10.24
N ALA A 28 6.11 -19.09 9.61
CA ALA A 28 5.47 -17.79 9.46
C ALA A 28 4.98 -17.20 10.78
N LEU A 29 4.70 -18.01 11.80
CA LEU A 29 4.23 -17.57 13.12
C LEU A 29 5.35 -17.21 14.11
N ALA A 30 6.61 -17.48 13.75
CA ALA A 30 7.75 -17.19 14.61
C ALA A 30 7.85 -15.72 15.08
N PRO A 31 7.52 -14.67 14.29
CA PRO A 31 7.52 -13.29 14.74
C PRO A 31 6.57 -13.01 15.91
N PHE A 32 5.51 -13.78 16.06
CA PHE A 32 4.54 -13.62 17.14
C PHE A 32 5.06 -14.06 18.53
N GLN A 33 6.25 -14.66 18.60
CA GLN A 33 6.93 -14.88 19.87
C GLN A 33 7.40 -13.57 20.51
N ILE A 34 7.61 -12.53 19.69
CA ILE A 34 8.04 -11.21 20.17
C ILE A 34 6.83 -10.42 20.66
N ARG A 35 6.82 -10.06 21.95
CA ARG A 35 5.71 -9.33 22.59
C ARG A 35 5.32 -8.05 21.83
N SER A 36 6.28 -7.26 21.37
CA SER A 36 6.02 -6.03 20.61
C SER A 36 5.23 -6.31 19.34
N PHE A 37 5.56 -7.40 18.62
CA PHE A 37 4.89 -7.77 17.39
C PHE A 37 3.46 -8.26 17.61
N ARG A 38 3.17 -8.91 18.75
CA ARG A 38 1.80 -9.31 19.12
C ARG A 38 0.83 -8.13 19.25
N PHE A 39 1.33 -6.95 19.60
CA PHE A 39 0.53 -5.72 19.68
C PHE A 39 0.61 -4.92 18.38
N GLN A 40 1.79 -4.85 17.76
CA GLN A 40 1.98 -4.07 16.54
C GLN A 40 1.21 -4.64 15.36
N TRP A 41 1.29 -5.96 15.15
CA TRP A 41 0.64 -6.59 14.00
C TRP A 41 -0.89 -6.39 13.96
N PRO A 42 -1.69 -6.66 15.04
CA PRO A 42 -3.12 -6.40 15.00
C PRO A 42 -3.44 -4.91 14.92
N ALA A 43 -2.61 -4.04 15.52
CA ALA A 43 -2.76 -2.60 15.39
C ALA A 43 -2.59 -2.15 13.92
N ASP A 44 -1.61 -2.70 13.19
CA ASP A 44 -1.35 -2.39 11.79
C ASP A 44 -2.42 -3.00 10.87
N LEU A 45 -2.92 -4.20 11.19
CA LEU A 45 -4.04 -4.82 10.49
C LEU A 45 -5.30 -3.94 10.59
N LEU A 46 -5.68 -3.55 11.80
CA LEU A 46 -6.87 -2.73 12.04
C LEU A 46 -6.77 -1.36 11.36
N ALA A 47 -5.61 -0.69 11.44
CA ALA A 47 -5.42 0.58 10.77
C ALA A 47 -5.49 0.42 9.24
N SER A 48 -4.90 -0.64 8.67
CA SER A 48 -4.99 -0.91 7.24
C SER A 48 -6.42 -1.22 6.80
N TRP A 49 -7.13 -2.01 7.60
CA TRP A 49 -8.54 -2.31 7.36
C TRP A 49 -9.41 -1.04 7.36
N ALA A 50 -9.27 -0.19 8.39
CA ALA A 50 -10.00 1.07 8.47
C ALA A 50 -9.69 2.00 7.29
N PHE A 51 -8.43 2.06 6.82
CA PHE A 51 -8.04 2.83 5.63
C PHE A 51 -8.78 2.40 4.37
N GLU A 52 -8.87 1.10 4.13
CA GLU A 52 -9.53 0.60 2.93
C GLU A 52 -11.06 0.83 3.00
N MET A 53 -11.67 0.66 4.20
CA MET A 53 -13.08 1.03 4.41
C MET A 53 -13.32 2.50 4.11
N GLU A 54 -12.51 3.38 4.69
CA GLU A 54 -12.60 4.84 4.50
C GLU A 54 -12.47 5.24 3.03
N GLY A 55 -11.50 4.67 2.31
CA GLY A 55 -11.30 4.94 0.89
C GLY A 55 -12.53 4.63 0.04
N VAL A 56 -13.21 3.50 0.31
CA VAL A 56 -14.44 3.10 -0.38
C VAL A 56 -15.61 4.02 0.00
N ILE A 57 -15.78 4.32 1.28
CA ILE A 57 -16.90 5.14 1.78
C ILE A 57 -16.79 6.56 1.24
N LEU A 58 -15.63 7.20 1.40
CA LEU A 58 -15.44 8.59 0.98
C LEU A 58 -15.37 8.75 -0.54
N GLY A 59 -14.70 7.82 -1.24
CA GLY A 59 -14.65 7.85 -2.70
C GLY A 59 -16.06 7.80 -3.31
N TRP A 60 -16.90 6.92 -2.79
CA TRP A 60 -18.31 6.82 -3.20
C TRP A 60 -19.10 8.08 -2.84
N PHE A 61 -18.96 8.55 -1.60
CA PHE A 61 -19.65 9.77 -1.13
C PHE A 61 -19.30 11.00 -1.99
N VAL A 62 -18.01 11.22 -2.25
CA VAL A 62 -17.55 12.35 -3.08
C VAL A 62 -18.15 12.29 -4.47
N LEU A 63 -18.14 11.13 -5.10
CA LEU A 63 -18.71 10.97 -6.44
C LEU A 63 -20.23 11.19 -6.47
N VAL A 64 -20.95 10.64 -5.49
CA VAL A 64 -22.42 10.76 -5.46
C VAL A 64 -22.86 12.17 -5.09
N SER A 65 -22.19 12.82 -4.14
CA SER A 65 -22.56 14.15 -3.67
C SER A 65 -22.19 15.29 -4.62
N THR A 66 -21.08 15.11 -5.39
CA THR A 66 -20.63 16.15 -6.33
C THR A 66 -21.04 15.87 -7.78
N GLY A 67 -21.31 14.62 -8.15
CA GLY A 67 -21.53 14.20 -9.53
C GLY A 67 -20.31 14.38 -10.44
N SER A 68 -19.14 14.76 -9.92
CA SER A 68 -17.96 15.14 -10.68
C SER A 68 -16.83 14.09 -10.55
N VAL A 69 -16.37 13.60 -11.70
CA VAL A 69 -15.19 12.72 -11.78
C VAL A 69 -13.92 13.49 -11.41
N LEU A 70 -13.87 14.79 -11.72
CA LEU A 70 -12.76 15.65 -11.32
C LEU A 70 -12.65 15.76 -9.80
N ALA A 71 -13.78 15.91 -9.09
CA ALA A 71 -13.80 15.91 -7.63
C ALA A 71 -13.31 14.58 -7.05
N LEU A 72 -13.72 13.45 -7.63
CA LEU A 72 -13.24 12.13 -7.26
C LEU A 72 -11.71 11.98 -7.51
N ALA A 73 -11.23 12.44 -8.65
CA ALA A 73 -9.82 12.42 -9.01
C ALA A 73 -8.98 13.31 -8.07
N LEU A 74 -9.49 14.48 -7.70
CA LEU A 74 -8.89 15.37 -6.72
C LEU A 74 -8.83 14.70 -5.35
N PHE A 75 -9.94 14.11 -4.88
CA PHE A 75 -9.98 13.35 -3.63
C PHE A 75 -8.92 12.25 -3.59
N GLY A 76 -8.83 11.42 -4.65
CA GLY A 76 -7.82 10.37 -4.75
C GLY A 76 -6.39 10.92 -4.75
N SER A 77 -6.15 12.06 -5.37
CA SER A 77 -4.84 12.72 -5.42
C SER A 77 -4.40 13.26 -4.05
N LEU A 78 -5.32 13.82 -3.27
CA LEU A 78 -5.07 14.36 -1.93
C LEU A 78 -4.63 13.27 -0.94
N GLN A 79 -4.99 12.00 -1.16
CA GLN A 79 -4.56 10.85 -0.35
C GLN A 79 -3.03 10.64 -0.36
N PHE A 80 -2.32 11.19 -1.37
CA PHE A 80 -0.86 11.04 -1.53
C PHE A 80 -0.07 12.30 -1.16
N LEU A 81 -0.74 13.37 -0.72
CA LEU A 81 -0.09 14.65 -0.45
C LEU A 81 1.01 14.55 0.61
N GLY A 82 0.82 13.71 1.61
CA GLY A 82 1.78 13.48 2.70
C GLY A 82 3.10 12.84 2.29
N THR A 83 3.18 12.25 1.09
CA THR A 83 4.45 11.70 0.61
C THR A 83 5.50 12.79 0.43
N LEU A 84 5.10 14.05 0.09
CA LEU A 84 6.01 15.20 -0.03
C LEU A 84 6.66 15.58 1.31
N ILE A 85 5.88 15.47 2.39
CA ILE A 85 6.32 15.86 3.74
C ILE A 85 6.81 14.65 4.56
N SER A 86 6.80 13.45 3.98
CA SER A 86 7.28 12.22 4.65
C SER A 86 8.68 12.33 5.25
N PRO A 87 9.67 13.03 4.63
CA PRO A 87 10.99 13.24 5.25
C PRO A 87 10.93 14.03 6.56
N LEU A 88 9.96 14.95 6.71
CA LEU A 88 9.77 15.71 7.96
C LEU A 88 9.29 14.80 9.09
N PHE A 89 8.41 13.85 8.77
CA PHE A 89 7.96 12.86 9.74
C PHE A 89 9.06 11.88 10.15
N GLY A 90 9.98 11.53 9.23
CA GLY A 90 11.18 10.77 9.58
C GLY A 90 12.03 11.48 10.62
N MET A 91 12.34 12.76 10.40
CA MET A 91 13.09 13.58 11.36
C MET A 91 12.35 13.75 12.71
N ALA A 92 11.02 13.87 12.68
CA ALA A 92 10.22 13.93 13.90
C ALA A 92 10.29 12.59 14.65
N GLY A 93 10.25 11.45 13.95
CA GLY A 93 10.42 10.12 14.52
C GLY A 93 11.75 9.93 15.25
N ASP A 94 12.84 10.45 14.67
CA ASP A 94 14.18 10.42 15.29
C ASP A 94 14.23 11.22 16.62
N ARG A 95 13.45 12.30 16.72
CA ARG A 95 13.43 13.18 17.92
C ARG A 95 12.51 12.65 19.02
N ILE A 96 11.26 12.31 18.68
CA ILE A 96 10.23 11.94 19.67
C ILE A 96 10.05 10.43 19.81
N GLY A 97 10.70 9.65 18.95
CA GLY A 97 10.60 8.19 18.85
C GLY A 97 9.49 7.73 17.91
N ASN A 98 9.80 6.72 17.08
CA ASN A 98 8.90 6.22 16.03
C ASN A 98 7.54 5.75 16.57
N ARG A 99 7.51 5.09 17.76
CA ARG A 99 6.26 4.69 18.41
C ARG A 99 5.40 5.89 18.80
N SER A 100 5.98 6.92 19.45
CA SER A 100 5.24 8.10 19.90
C SER A 100 4.64 8.86 18.71
N LEU A 101 5.42 8.98 17.63
CA LEU A 101 4.95 9.60 16.40
C LEU A 101 3.83 8.78 15.75
N LEU A 102 3.95 7.45 15.71
CA LEU A 102 2.89 6.57 15.21
C LEU A 102 1.61 6.67 16.04
N CYS A 103 1.71 6.77 17.37
CA CYS A 103 0.56 7.03 18.25
C CYS A 103 -0.11 8.38 17.94
N LEU A 104 0.68 9.44 17.70
CA LEU A 104 0.15 10.75 17.32
C LEU A 104 -0.61 10.69 15.99
N MET A 105 -0.04 10.02 14.99
CA MET A 105 -0.70 9.82 13.69
C MET A 105 -2.01 9.05 13.84
N ARG A 106 -2.02 7.97 14.62
CA ARG A 106 -3.25 7.18 14.87
C ARG A 106 -4.28 7.96 15.68
N ALA A 107 -3.85 8.82 16.61
CA ALA A 107 -4.75 9.75 17.28
C ALA A 107 -5.39 10.75 16.30
N THR A 108 -4.64 11.24 15.31
CA THR A 108 -5.19 12.06 14.21
C THR A 108 -6.25 11.28 13.42
N TYR A 109 -6.00 9.99 13.12
CA TYR A 109 -7.02 9.15 12.45
C TYR A 109 -8.30 9.02 13.26
N VAL A 110 -8.19 8.75 14.56
CA VAL A 110 -9.36 8.68 15.46
C VAL A 110 -10.11 10.00 15.45
N ALA A 111 -9.42 11.14 15.60
CA ALA A 111 -10.04 12.45 15.64
C ALA A 111 -10.76 12.80 14.32
N VAL A 112 -10.13 12.55 13.18
CA VAL A 112 -10.71 12.79 11.86
C VAL A 112 -11.88 11.84 11.60
N ALA A 113 -11.74 10.55 11.92
CA ALA A 113 -12.82 9.59 11.75
C ALA A 113 -14.00 9.89 12.67
N ALA A 114 -13.77 10.37 13.89
CA ALA A 114 -14.83 10.84 14.79
C ALA A 114 -15.56 12.06 14.23
N ALA A 115 -14.82 13.04 13.70
CA ALA A 115 -15.43 14.21 13.06
C ALA A 115 -16.30 13.81 11.85
N LEU A 116 -15.81 12.91 11.00
CA LEU A 116 -16.56 12.38 9.86
C LEU A 116 -17.79 11.58 10.32
N ALA A 117 -17.65 10.75 11.35
CA ALA A 117 -18.78 10.01 11.92
C ALA A 117 -19.88 10.95 12.40
N VAL A 118 -19.52 12.03 13.11
CA VAL A 118 -20.48 13.06 13.56
C VAL A 118 -21.15 13.74 12.37
N LEU A 119 -20.39 14.14 11.34
CA LEU A 119 -20.95 14.77 10.15
C LEU A 119 -21.96 13.87 9.42
N PHE A 120 -21.65 12.59 9.29
CA PHE A 120 -22.56 11.61 8.64
C PHE A 120 -23.77 11.27 9.52
N LEU A 121 -23.60 11.13 10.84
CA LEU A 121 -24.72 10.81 11.75
C LEU A 121 -25.69 12.00 11.93
N ALA A 122 -25.19 13.23 11.82
CA ALA A 122 -25.98 14.44 11.93
C ALA A 122 -26.58 14.91 10.58
N ASP A 123 -26.38 14.15 9.48
CA ASP A 123 -26.74 14.52 8.10
C ASP A 123 -26.16 15.87 7.65
N LEU A 124 -25.03 16.27 8.23
CA LEU A 124 -24.29 17.49 7.91
C LEU A 124 -23.11 17.24 6.96
N ALA A 125 -22.99 16.01 6.43
CA ALA A 125 -21.90 15.66 5.54
C ALA A 125 -22.02 16.41 4.21
N GLN A 126 -21.09 17.35 3.99
CA GLN A 126 -20.95 18.11 2.75
C GLN A 126 -19.58 17.83 2.11
N PRO A 127 -19.44 18.02 0.78
CA PRO A 127 -18.16 17.75 0.10
C PRO A 127 -16.98 18.51 0.70
N VAL A 128 -17.11 19.81 0.99
CA VAL A 128 -16.00 20.64 1.45
C VAL A 128 -15.39 20.17 2.78
N PRO A 129 -16.16 19.98 3.88
CA PRO A 129 -15.63 19.41 5.12
C PRO A 129 -14.98 18.04 4.91
N VAL A 130 -15.57 17.18 4.07
CA VAL A 130 -15.02 15.86 3.77
C VAL A 130 -13.68 15.98 3.06
N PHE A 131 -13.52 16.87 2.09
CA PHE A 131 -12.23 17.13 1.42
C PHE A 131 -11.17 17.63 2.39
N VAL A 132 -11.52 18.54 3.31
CA VAL A 132 -10.57 19.05 4.31
C VAL A 132 -10.08 17.91 5.22
N LEU A 133 -11.01 17.11 5.76
CA LEU A 133 -10.68 16.00 6.66
C LEU A 133 -9.90 14.90 5.92
N ALA A 134 -10.29 14.56 4.69
CA ALA A 134 -9.55 13.62 3.85
C ALA A 134 -8.13 14.11 3.50
N THR A 135 -7.94 15.41 3.32
CA THR A 135 -6.62 16.01 3.10
C THR A 135 -5.72 15.84 4.33
N ILE A 136 -6.26 16.06 5.52
CA ILE A 136 -5.52 15.82 6.79
C ILE A 136 -5.08 14.36 6.88
N MET A 137 -5.97 13.41 6.54
CA MET A 137 -5.62 11.98 6.48
C MET A 137 -4.53 11.72 5.44
N GLY A 138 -4.67 12.28 4.24
CA GLY A 138 -3.70 12.15 3.15
C GLY A 138 -2.32 12.73 3.46
N LEU A 139 -2.21 13.72 4.33
CA LEU A 139 -0.94 14.26 4.82
C LEU A 139 -0.20 13.29 5.74
N VAL A 140 -0.93 12.51 6.53
CA VAL A 140 -0.36 11.64 7.57
C VAL A 140 -0.11 10.21 7.07
N ARG A 141 -1.03 9.68 6.24
CA ARG A 141 -1.07 8.28 5.80
C ARG A 141 0.22 7.71 5.19
N PRO A 142 0.91 8.38 4.25
CA PRO A 142 2.14 7.83 3.66
C PRO A 142 3.26 7.65 4.68
N SER A 143 3.34 8.55 5.66
CA SER A 143 4.35 8.51 6.71
C SER A 143 4.06 7.40 7.75
N ASP A 144 2.80 7.11 8.04
CA ASP A 144 2.40 6.00 8.90
C ASP A 144 2.88 4.66 8.35
N ILE A 145 2.71 4.41 7.04
CA ILE A 145 3.18 3.18 6.38
C ILE A 145 4.71 3.02 6.55
N THR A 146 5.46 4.10 6.41
CA THR A 146 6.91 4.09 6.59
C THR A 146 7.29 3.81 8.04
N LEU A 147 6.65 4.49 9.00
CA LEU A 147 6.92 4.33 10.43
C LEU A 147 6.60 2.93 10.96
N ARG A 148 5.54 2.29 10.48
CA ARG A 148 5.23 0.88 10.80
C ARG A 148 6.40 -0.03 10.43
N THR A 149 6.94 0.14 9.23
CA THR A 149 8.07 -0.65 8.73
C THR A 149 9.34 -0.41 9.57
N LEU A 150 9.63 0.85 9.91
CA LEU A 150 10.74 1.21 10.79
C LEU A 150 10.58 0.60 12.19
N LEU A 151 9.38 0.68 12.77
CA LEU A 151 9.10 0.14 14.10
C LEU A 151 9.22 -1.40 14.14
N VAL A 152 8.82 -2.11 13.07
CA VAL A 152 9.10 -3.56 12.94
C VAL A 152 10.62 -3.78 12.93
N GLY A 153 11.38 -2.99 12.18
CA GLY A 153 12.84 -3.08 12.14
C GLY A 153 13.53 -2.85 13.48
N GLU A 154 12.99 -1.96 14.31
CA GLU A 154 13.53 -1.64 15.65
C GLU A 154 13.20 -2.70 16.71
N THR A 155 12.04 -3.33 16.59
CA THR A 155 11.51 -4.24 17.63
C THR A 155 11.81 -5.70 17.33
N MET A 156 12.12 -6.04 16.07
CA MET A 156 12.29 -7.42 15.61
C MET A 156 13.77 -7.82 15.54
N PRO A 157 14.16 -8.98 16.09
CA PRO A 157 15.47 -9.57 15.84
C PRO A 157 15.70 -9.87 14.35
N ALA A 158 16.97 -9.80 13.90
CA ALA A 158 17.35 -9.97 12.49
C ALA A 158 16.82 -11.28 11.88
N ASP A 159 16.85 -12.38 12.65
CA ASP A 159 16.44 -13.73 12.21
C ASP A 159 14.93 -13.81 11.88
N TYR A 160 14.12 -12.96 12.49
CA TYR A 160 12.66 -12.92 12.29
C TYR A 160 12.21 -11.77 11.41
N LEU A 161 13.08 -10.80 11.11
CA LEU A 161 12.72 -9.56 10.41
C LEU A 161 12.09 -9.83 9.04
N MET A 162 12.72 -10.71 8.23
CA MET A 162 12.20 -11.04 6.90
C MET A 162 10.80 -11.68 6.97
N ARG A 163 10.57 -12.54 7.96
CA ARG A 163 9.25 -13.18 8.18
C ARG A 163 8.22 -12.18 8.65
N ALA A 164 8.58 -11.29 9.57
CA ALA A 164 7.69 -10.23 10.05
C ALA A 164 7.26 -9.29 8.92
N MET A 165 8.19 -8.91 8.05
CA MET A 165 7.90 -8.09 6.86
C MET A 165 6.97 -8.81 5.88
N GLY A 166 7.19 -10.11 5.66
CA GLY A 166 6.31 -10.94 4.84
C GLY A 166 4.88 -11.01 5.39
N VAL A 167 4.73 -11.27 6.70
CA VAL A 167 3.42 -11.27 7.37
C VAL A 167 2.75 -9.90 7.26
N SER A 168 3.47 -8.81 7.52
CA SER A 168 2.93 -7.44 7.40
C SER A 168 2.45 -7.14 5.98
N ARG A 169 3.17 -7.61 4.95
CA ARG A 169 2.77 -7.42 3.54
C ARG A 169 1.48 -8.17 3.21
N THR A 170 1.42 -9.46 3.54
CA THR A 170 0.21 -10.29 3.33
C THR A 170 -0.99 -9.71 4.08
N THR A 171 -0.77 -9.19 5.28
CA THR A 171 -1.80 -8.51 6.09
C THR A 171 -2.36 -7.29 5.39
N ALA A 172 -1.51 -6.44 4.81
CA ALA A 172 -1.95 -5.25 4.08
C ALA A 172 -2.77 -5.61 2.84
N ASP A 173 -2.34 -6.63 2.09
CA ASP A 173 -3.06 -7.08 0.90
C ASP A 173 -4.42 -7.73 1.26
N SER A 174 -4.49 -8.49 2.37
CA SER A 174 -5.74 -9.05 2.89
C SER A 174 -6.68 -7.98 3.44
N ALA A 175 -6.15 -6.98 4.16
CA ALA A 175 -6.91 -5.85 4.69
C ALA A 175 -7.60 -5.05 3.58
N ARG A 176 -7.01 -4.97 2.40
CA ARG A 176 -7.62 -4.32 1.23
C ARG A 176 -8.90 -5.02 0.80
N ILE A 177 -8.89 -6.36 0.71
CA ILE A 177 -10.08 -7.15 0.33
C ILE A 177 -11.17 -6.99 1.37
N VAL A 178 -10.83 -7.28 2.63
CA VAL A 178 -11.79 -7.23 3.74
C VAL A 178 -12.32 -5.81 3.96
N GLY A 179 -11.45 -4.79 3.85
CA GLY A 179 -11.80 -3.39 4.03
C GLY A 179 -12.76 -2.90 2.95
N ALA A 180 -12.50 -3.23 1.68
CA ALA A 180 -13.38 -2.84 0.58
C ALA A 180 -14.78 -3.45 0.74
N LEU A 181 -14.87 -4.74 1.01
CA LEU A 181 -16.12 -5.45 1.18
C LEU A 181 -16.89 -5.00 2.43
N SER A 182 -16.20 -4.89 3.58
CA SER A 182 -16.84 -4.47 4.82
C SER A 182 -17.24 -2.99 4.79
N GLY A 183 -16.41 -2.11 4.22
CA GLY A 183 -16.75 -0.70 4.08
C GLY A 183 -17.98 -0.48 3.21
N ALA A 184 -18.03 -1.14 2.04
CA ALA A 184 -19.19 -1.09 1.16
C ALA A 184 -20.44 -1.75 1.79
N GLY A 185 -20.27 -2.92 2.42
CA GLY A 185 -21.36 -3.67 3.05
C GLY A 185 -21.97 -2.96 4.25
N LEU A 186 -21.15 -2.35 5.12
CA LEU A 186 -21.65 -1.59 6.27
C LEU A 186 -22.45 -0.36 5.85
N VAL A 187 -22.00 0.37 4.83
CA VAL A 187 -22.77 1.52 4.33
C VAL A 187 -24.09 1.05 3.71
N ALA A 188 -24.10 -0.04 2.95
CA ALA A 188 -25.32 -0.56 2.35
C ALA A 188 -26.32 -1.06 3.40
N ALA A 189 -25.84 -1.67 4.49
CA ALA A 189 -26.70 -2.25 5.54
C ALA A 189 -27.13 -1.24 6.61
N LEU A 190 -26.25 -0.33 7.02
CA LEU A 190 -26.42 0.50 8.22
C LEU A 190 -26.26 2.00 7.95
N GLY A 191 -25.97 2.39 6.71
CA GLY A 191 -25.70 3.77 6.33
C GLY A 191 -24.28 4.26 6.63
N ALA A 192 -23.93 5.41 6.04
CA ALA A 192 -22.57 5.96 6.12
C ALA A 192 -22.18 6.37 7.54
N GLY A 193 -23.10 6.88 8.35
CA GLY A 193 -22.82 7.31 9.73
C GLY A 193 -22.36 6.18 10.61
N VAL A 194 -23.08 5.04 10.62
CA VAL A 194 -22.72 3.86 11.42
C VAL A 194 -21.43 3.21 10.88
N ALA A 195 -21.26 3.17 9.56
CA ALA A 195 -20.04 2.68 8.94
C ALA A 195 -18.82 3.51 9.39
N TYR A 196 -18.95 4.85 9.46
CA TYR A 196 -17.87 5.71 9.94
C TYR A 196 -17.64 5.62 11.45
N ALA A 197 -18.68 5.43 12.25
CA ALA A 197 -18.54 5.14 13.68
C ALA A 197 -17.73 3.83 13.89
N THR A 198 -17.96 2.82 13.05
CA THR A 198 -17.17 1.58 13.06
C THR A 198 -15.71 1.83 12.67
N VAL A 199 -15.45 2.62 11.62
CA VAL A 199 -14.07 3.03 11.23
C VAL A 199 -13.37 3.74 12.39
N CYS A 200 -14.04 4.67 13.06
CA CYS A 200 -13.52 5.37 14.23
C CYS A 200 -13.16 4.39 15.37
N ALA A 201 -14.05 3.45 15.69
CA ALA A 201 -13.80 2.43 16.70
C ALA A 201 -12.58 1.55 16.35
N VAL A 202 -12.44 1.14 15.09
CA VAL A 202 -11.31 0.34 14.61
C VAL A 202 -10.00 1.13 14.74
N TYR A 203 -9.97 2.41 14.38
CA TYR A 203 -8.80 3.27 14.60
C TYR A 203 -8.49 3.46 16.09
N ALA A 204 -9.50 3.61 16.96
CA ALA A 204 -9.32 3.75 18.40
C ALA A 204 -8.68 2.48 19.01
N VAL A 205 -9.15 1.30 18.62
CA VAL A 205 -8.54 0.02 19.03
C VAL A 205 -7.11 -0.10 18.51
N SER A 206 -6.86 0.27 17.25
CA SER A 206 -5.51 0.31 16.67
C SER A 206 -4.57 1.22 17.46
N LEU A 207 -5.03 2.41 17.86
CA LEU A 207 -4.28 3.34 18.71
C LEU A 207 -3.97 2.72 20.07
N ALA A 208 -4.98 2.14 20.73
CA ALA A 208 -4.84 1.51 22.05
C ALA A 208 -3.80 0.36 22.03
N LEU A 209 -3.82 -0.47 20.98
CA LEU A 209 -2.82 -1.52 20.79
C LEU A 209 -1.42 -0.96 20.56
N THR A 210 -1.29 0.17 19.85
CA THR A 210 0.00 0.80 19.59
C THR A 210 0.69 1.31 20.87
N PHE A 211 -0.08 1.76 21.85
CA PHE A 211 0.48 2.13 23.16
C PHE A 211 1.17 0.97 23.88
N ASN A 212 0.82 -0.27 23.60
CA ASN A 212 1.39 -1.46 24.21
C ASN A 212 2.61 -2.02 23.44
N VAL A 213 2.99 -1.43 22.30
CA VAL A 213 4.19 -1.83 21.56
C VAL A 213 5.43 -1.45 22.37
N GLY A 214 6.21 -2.45 22.80
CA GLY A 214 7.45 -2.21 23.53
C GLY A 214 8.51 -1.62 22.59
N VAL A 215 9.12 -0.51 22.99
CA VAL A 215 10.25 0.06 22.27
C VAL A 215 11.53 -0.46 22.91
N ARG A 216 12.24 -1.34 22.23
CA ARG A 216 13.62 -1.62 22.57
C ARG A 216 14.43 -0.42 22.10
N ARG A 217 14.86 0.44 23.01
CA ARG A 217 15.80 1.52 22.68
C ARG A 217 17.12 0.90 22.25
N VAL A 218 17.18 0.43 21.02
CA VAL A 218 18.45 0.21 20.36
C VAL A 218 18.94 1.62 20.03
N ARG A 219 19.76 2.14 20.92
CA ARG A 219 20.56 3.34 20.63
C ARG A 219 21.41 2.94 19.43
N VAL A 220 21.00 3.33 18.23
CA VAL A 220 21.85 3.27 17.06
C VAL A 220 22.99 4.24 17.36
N VAL A 221 24.03 3.70 17.99
CA VAL A 221 25.28 4.41 18.21
C VAL A 221 25.90 4.58 16.84
N GLY A 222 25.94 5.79 16.36
CA GLY A 222 26.89 6.25 15.37
C GLY A 222 26.55 5.87 13.93
N LYS A 223 25.81 6.72 13.30
CA LYS A 223 26.22 7.28 12.02
C LYS A 223 25.82 8.75 12.06
N ASP A 224 26.80 9.59 12.25
CA ASP A 224 26.75 11.00 11.93
C ASP A 224 26.42 11.17 10.44
N GLN A 225 25.17 10.92 10.07
CA GLN A 225 24.65 11.39 8.80
C GLN A 225 24.22 12.84 9.02
N HIS A 226 25.21 13.72 9.16
CA HIS A 226 25.07 15.17 9.14
C HIS A 226 24.74 15.64 7.71
N GLY A 227 23.79 15.00 7.05
CA GLY A 227 23.29 15.41 5.75
C GLY A 227 21.81 15.73 5.84
N SER A 228 21.42 16.91 5.38
CA SER A 228 19.99 17.24 5.20
C SER A 228 19.29 16.10 4.44
N PRO A 229 18.07 15.67 4.85
CA PRO A 229 17.29 14.67 4.11
C PRO A 229 17.14 15.02 2.62
N MET A 230 17.08 16.31 2.31
CA MET A 230 17.05 16.82 0.94
C MET A 230 18.37 16.53 0.20
N HIS A 231 19.51 16.59 0.88
CA HIS A 231 20.80 16.22 0.29
C HIS A 231 20.89 14.73 0.00
N ALA A 232 20.42 13.88 0.92
CA ALA A 232 20.34 12.43 0.70
C ALA A 232 19.42 12.07 -0.47
N LEU A 233 18.27 12.74 -0.57
CA LEU A 233 17.32 12.56 -1.68
C LEU A 233 17.93 13.00 -3.01
N ARG A 234 18.62 14.16 -3.05
CA ARG A 234 19.33 14.65 -4.23
C ARG A 234 20.45 13.70 -4.68
N GLN A 235 21.20 13.14 -3.73
CA GLN A 235 22.22 12.12 -4.04
C GLN A 235 21.59 10.84 -4.59
N GLY A 236 20.47 10.37 -3.99
CA GLY A 236 19.71 9.24 -4.49
C GLY A 236 19.18 9.47 -5.90
N PHE A 237 18.65 10.66 -6.18
CA PHE A 237 18.19 11.05 -7.51
C PHE A 237 19.34 11.09 -8.53
N ALA A 238 20.47 11.70 -8.17
CA ALA A 238 21.66 11.73 -9.03
C ALA A 238 22.17 10.31 -9.34
N TYR A 239 22.23 9.42 -8.33
CA TYR A 239 22.61 8.03 -8.50
C TYR A 239 21.66 7.28 -9.44
N VAL A 240 20.34 7.40 -9.24
CA VAL A 240 19.32 6.78 -10.12
C VAL A 240 19.48 7.28 -11.55
N TRP A 241 19.72 8.59 -11.75
CA TRP A 241 19.82 9.17 -13.07
C TRP A 241 21.11 8.82 -13.81
N SER A 242 22.22 8.61 -13.07
CA SER A 242 23.49 8.18 -13.62
C SER A 242 23.54 6.69 -13.95
N THR A 243 22.71 5.86 -13.28
CA THR A 243 22.71 4.40 -13.45
C THR A 243 21.60 3.98 -14.42
N PRO A 244 21.93 3.47 -15.62
CA PRO A 244 20.95 3.16 -16.68
C PRO A 244 19.83 2.22 -16.22
N ASP A 245 20.17 1.16 -15.48
CA ASP A 245 19.20 0.18 -14.97
C ASP A 245 18.22 0.82 -13.99
N MET A 246 18.75 1.59 -13.02
CA MET A 246 17.94 2.27 -12.02
C MET A 246 17.01 3.30 -12.67
N ARG A 247 17.50 4.01 -13.66
CA ARG A 247 16.70 4.98 -14.41
C ARG A 247 15.54 4.31 -15.15
N ALA A 248 15.80 3.18 -15.85
CA ALA A 248 14.76 2.42 -16.55
C ALA A 248 13.68 1.91 -15.59
N LEU A 249 14.09 1.35 -14.43
CA LEU A 249 13.17 0.85 -13.39
C LEU A 249 12.33 1.99 -12.80
N MET A 250 12.95 3.15 -12.56
CA MET A 250 12.27 4.30 -11.96
C MET A 250 11.28 4.95 -12.93
N LEU A 251 11.63 5.05 -14.21
CA LEU A 251 10.71 5.52 -15.26
C LEU A 251 9.51 4.58 -15.39
N LEU A 252 9.72 3.26 -15.35
CA LEU A 252 8.62 2.29 -15.38
C LEU A 252 7.77 2.38 -14.12
N ALA A 253 8.38 2.55 -12.94
CA ALA A 253 7.65 2.74 -11.69
C ALA A 253 6.77 4.00 -11.74
N PHE A 254 7.28 5.11 -12.26
CA PHE A 254 6.49 6.32 -12.47
C PHE A 254 5.35 6.09 -13.47
N LEU A 255 5.63 5.44 -14.61
CA LEU A 255 4.68 5.18 -15.67
C LEU A 255 3.48 4.35 -15.20
N VAL A 256 3.71 3.27 -14.45
CA VAL A 256 2.61 2.43 -13.94
C VAL A 256 1.77 3.17 -12.88
N ASN A 257 2.40 4.00 -12.05
CA ASN A 257 1.68 4.86 -11.13
C ASN A 257 0.86 5.93 -11.86
N PHE A 258 1.41 6.51 -12.92
CA PHE A 258 0.76 7.55 -13.70
C PHE A 258 -0.42 7.03 -14.55
N ALA A 259 -0.25 5.90 -15.22
CA ALA A 259 -1.18 5.46 -16.27
C ALA A 259 -1.95 4.18 -15.96
N ALA A 260 -1.46 3.30 -15.04
CA ALA A 260 -2.17 2.07 -14.73
C ALA A 260 -3.02 2.17 -13.46
N TYR A 261 -2.45 2.65 -12.35
CA TYR A 261 -3.14 2.71 -11.06
C TYR A 261 -4.38 3.60 -11.01
N PRO A 262 -4.46 4.77 -11.69
CA PRO A 262 -5.67 5.58 -11.68
C PRO A 262 -6.92 4.81 -12.08
N LEU A 263 -6.85 3.97 -13.11
CA LEU A 263 -7.98 3.22 -13.66
C LEU A 263 -8.49 2.12 -12.72
N VAL A 264 -7.60 1.47 -11.97
CA VAL A 264 -7.92 0.35 -11.07
C VAL A 264 -7.94 0.76 -9.59
N GLY A 265 -7.81 2.05 -9.31
CA GLY A 265 -7.84 2.65 -7.98
C GLY A 265 -9.06 3.55 -7.80
N SER A 266 -8.81 4.84 -7.58
CA SER A 266 -9.87 5.82 -7.25
C SER A 266 -10.98 5.93 -8.30
N LEU A 267 -10.68 5.72 -9.59
CA LEU A 267 -11.69 5.79 -10.65
C LEU A 267 -12.65 4.59 -10.68
N LEU A 268 -12.40 3.53 -9.91
CA LEU A 268 -13.35 2.39 -9.82
C LEU A 268 -14.72 2.81 -9.28
N ALA A 269 -14.78 3.87 -8.44
CA ALA A 269 -16.06 4.41 -7.98
C ALA A 269 -16.90 4.95 -9.15
N TYR A 270 -16.26 5.65 -10.09
CA TYR A 270 -16.91 6.11 -11.32
C TYR A 270 -17.35 4.94 -12.20
N VAL A 271 -16.47 3.95 -12.39
CA VAL A 271 -16.80 2.76 -13.19
C VAL A 271 -17.99 2.00 -12.60
N ALA A 272 -17.99 1.80 -11.27
CA ALA A 272 -19.10 1.13 -10.60
C ALA A 272 -20.44 1.87 -10.84
N LYS A 273 -20.44 3.19 -10.63
CA LYS A 273 -21.66 4.00 -10.68
C LYS A 273 -22.10 4.30 -12.12
N ASP A 274 -21.23 4.90 -12.92
CA ASP A 274 -21.60 5.52 -14.19
C ASP A 274 -21.39 4.61 -15.41
N VAL A 275 -20.51 3.60 -15.32
CA VAL A 275 -20.30 2.61 -16.41
C VAL A 275 -21.14 1.37 -16.20
N TYR A 276 -21.15 0.81 -14.98
CA TYR A 276 -21.84 -0.45 -14.69
C TYR A 276 -23.21 -0.27 -14.01
N GLY A 277 -23.59 0.93 -13.58
CA GLY A 277 -24.85 1.20 -12.88
C GLY A 277 -24.96 0.49 -11.53
N LEU A 278 -23.83 0.17 -10.90
CA LEU A 278 -23.78 -0.53 -9.63
C LEU A 278 -23.85 0.47 -8.44
N GLY A 279 -24.32 -0.04 -7.31
CA GLY A 279 -24.24 0.67 -6.03
C GLY A 279 -22.85 0.53 -5.37
N GLN A 280 -22.76 1.07 -4.16
CA GLN A 280 -21.51 1.01 -3.37
C GLN A 280 -21.00 -0.41 -3.13
N THR A 281 -21.88 -1.38 -2.96
CA THR A 281 -21.52 -2.80 -2.83
C THR A 281 -20.78 -3.31 -4.07
N GLY A 282 -21.22 -2.91 -5.28
CA GLY A 282 -20.52 -3.25 -6.52
C GLY A 282 -19.12 -2.65 -6.59
N LEU A 283 -18.92 -1.42 -6.12
CA LEU A 283 -17.59 -0.83 -5.96
C LEU A 283 -16.70 -1.69 -5.04
N GLY A 284 -17.25 -2.13 -3.89
CA GLY A 284 -16.53 -3.02 -2.98
C GLY A 284 -16.07 -4.32 -3.65
N TRP A 285 -16.93 -4.94 -4.48
CA TRP A 285 -16.60 -6.14 -5.26
C TRP A 285 -15.50 -5.87 -6.30
N LEU A 286 -15.57 -4.80 -7.06
CA LEU A 286 -14.54 -4.44 -8.06
C LEU A 286 -13.15 -4.29 -7.40
N ILE A 287 -13.09 -3.58 -6.28
CA ILE A 287 -11.84 -3.42 -5.51
C ILE A 287 -11.36 -4.76 -4.95
N ALA A 288 -12.27 -5.57 -4.41
CA ALA A 288 -11.94 -6.87 -3.84
C ALA A 288 -11.42 -7.85 -4.91
N CYS A 289 -12.00 -7.86 -6.12
CA CYS A 289 -11.52 -8.68 -7.23
C CYS A 289 -10.08 -8.31 -7.63
N PHE A 290 -9.78 -7.01 -7.78
CA PHE A 290 -8.41 -6.58 -8.07
C PHE A 290 -7.43 -6.96 -6.96
N ALA A 291 -7.79 -6.72 -5.70
CA ALA A 291 -6.96 -7.04 -4.55
C ALA A 291 -6.76 -8.57 -4.37
N ALA A 292 -7.80 -9.38 -4.63
CA ALA A 292 -7.70 -10.83 -4.61
C ALA A 292 -6.75 -11.35 -5.70
N GLY A 293 -6.82 -10.80 -6.90
CA GLY A 293 -5.85 -11.07 -7.97
C GLY A 293 -4.43 -10.72 -7.57
N ALA A 294 -4.22 -9.55 -6.96
CA ALA A 294 -2.90 -9.11 -6.47
C ALA A 294 -2.35 -10.04 -5.38
N LEU A 295 -3.20 -10.47 -4.45
CA LEU A 295 -2.85 -11.45 -3.41
C LEU A 295 -2.49 -12.81 -4.04
N ALA A 296 -3.29 -13.31 -4.97
CA ALA A 296 -3.00 -14.56 -5.68
C ALA A 296 -1.67 -14.48 -6.43
N GLY A 297 -1.39 -13.38 -7.11
CA GLY A 297 -0.13 -13.13 -7.81
C GLY A 297 1.07 -13.09 -6.87
N SER A 298 0.95 -12.46 -5.70
CA SER A 298 2.02 -12.40 -4.70
C SER A 298 2.31 -13.79 -4.10
N ILE A 299 1.29 -14.60 -3.84
CA ILE A 299 1.43 -15.99 -3.41
C ILE A 299 2.11 -16.82 -4.49
N ALA A 300 1.68 -16.70 -5.75
CA ALA A 300 2.29 -17.42 -6.87
C ALA A 300 3.78 -17.10 -7.03
N ILE A 301 4.17 -15.83 -6.88
CA ILE A 301 5.59 -15.43 -6.90
C ILE A 301 6.36 -15.99 -5.70
N SER A 302 5.76 -16.00 -4.51
CA SER A 302 6.44 -16.51 -3.31
C SER A 302 6.74 -18.01 -3.40
N THR A 303 5.87 -18.77 -4.10
CA THR A 303 6.01 -20.22 -4.26
C THR A 303 6.84 -20.62 -5.48
N HIS A 304 6.74 -19.91 -6.60
CA HIS A 304 7.37 -20.26 -7.87
C HIS A 304 8.42 -19.26 -8.37
N GLY A 305 8.69 -18.20 -7.59
CA GLY A 305 9.52 -17.07 -8.00
C GLY A 305 11.01 -17.38 -8.26
N ALA A 306 11.52 -18.52 -7.75
CA ALA A 306 12.91 -18.91 -7.92
C ALA A 306 13.34 -19.10 -9.40
N HIS A 307 12.41 -19.43 -10.28
CA HIS A 307 12.67 -19.69 -11.70
C HIS A 307 12.34 -18.49 -12.62
N ILE A 308 11.87 -17.38 -12.05
CA ILE A 308 11.42 -16.21 -12.82
C ILE A 308 12.65 -15.35 -13.17
N ARG A 309 12.69 -14.83 -14.40
CA ARG A 309 13.65 -13.82 -14.84
C ARG A 309 13.08 -12.43 -14.52
N PRO A 310 13.52 -11.74 -13.44
CA PRO A 310 12.78 -10.61 -12.88
C PRO A 310 12.53 -9.48 -13.88
N ALA A 311 13.55 -9.08 -14.66
CA ALA A 311 13.44 -7.97 -15.59
C ALA A 311 12.49 -8.26 -16.76
N ARG A 312 12.55 -9.47 -17.34
CA ARG A 312 11.64 -9.87 -18.45
C ARG A 312 10.20 -9.99 -17.95
N THR A 313 10.01 -10.66 -16.83
CA THR A 313 8.67 -10.81 -16.23
C THR A 313 8.05 -9.46 -15.93
N MET A 314 8.80 -8.55 -15.33
CA MET A 314 8.36 -7.19 -15.06
C MET A 314 7.87 -6.46 -16.32
N LEU A 315 8.67 -6.46 -17.40
CA LEU A 315 8.32 -5.77 -18.64
C LEU A 315 7.12 -6.40 -19.34
N VAL A 316 7.08 -7.72 -19.47
CA VAL A 316 5.97 -8.45 -20.10
C VAL A 316 4.68 -8.23 -19.30
N CYS A 317 4.75 -8.33 -17.97
CA CYS A 317 3.60 -8.11 -17.12
C CYS A 317 3.18 -6.63 -17.08
N ALA A 318 4.10 -5.67 -17.22
CA ALA A 318 3.72 -4.25 -17.38
C ALA A 318 2.89 -4.03 -18.65
N VAL A 319 3.33 -4.56 -19.79
CA VAL A 319 2.55 -4.52 -21.03
C VAL A 319 1.22 -5.25 -20.87
N GLY A 320 1.23 -6.44 -20.28
CA GLY A 320 0.01 -7.21 -20.00
C GLY A 320 -0.99 -6.45 -19.13
N TRP A 321 -0.51 -5.77 -18.09
CA TRP A 321 -1.36 -4.94 -17.23
C TRP A 321 -1.99 -3.77 -17.97
N PHE A 322 -1.22 -3.04 -18.78
CA PHE A 322 -1.78 -1.98 -19.62
C PHE A 322 -2.76 -2.52 -20.67
N THR A 323 -2.51 -3.71 -21.23
CA THR A 323 -3.45 -4.37 -22.16
C THR A 323 -4.76 -4.74 -21.46
N LEU A 324 -4.69 -5.26 -20.24
CA LEU A 324 -5.87 -5.54 -19.44
C LEU A 324 -6.64 -4.28 -19.05
N ASN A 325 -5.95 -3.18 -18.74
CA ASN A 325 -6.58 -1.89 -18.49
C ASN A 325 -7.26 -1.34 -19.75
N LEU A 326 -6.64 -1.52 -20.92
CA LEU A 326 -7.25 -1.18 -22.23
C LEU A 326 -8.54 -1.97 -22.44
N ALA A 327 -8.50 -3.29 -22.24
CA ALA A 327 -9.68 -4.15 -22.36
C ALA A 327 -10.77 -3.74 -21.36
N PHE A 328 -10.40 -3.51 -20.08
CA PHE A 328 -11.30 -3.06 -19.03
C PHE A 328 -12.04 -1.77 -19.37
N SER A 329 -11.38 -0.84 -20.07
CA SER A 329 -11.97 0.44 -20.47
C SER A 329 -13.13 0.32 -21.48
N TRP A 330 -13.24 -0.82 -22.16
CA TRP A 330 -14.29 -1.09 -23.17
C TRP A 330 -15.32 -2.12 -22.70
N ILE A 331 -15.12 -2.76 -21.54
CA ILE A 331 -16.04 -3.75 -20.99
C ILE A 331 -17.23 -3.04 -20.33
N GLY A 332 -18.41 -3.18 -20.94
CA GLY A 332 -19.67 -2.66 -20.39
C GLY A 332 -20.39 -3.59 -19.44
N ASN A 333 -19.90 -4.82 -19.25
CA ASN A 333 -20.52 -5.81 -18.35
C ASN A 333 -19.69 -5.96 -17.07
N HIS A 334 -20.33 -5.80 -15.91
CA HIS A 334 -19.63 -5.83 -14.62
C HIS A 334 -18.93 -7.16 -14.33
N PHE A 335 -19.52 -8.31 -14.70
CA PHE A 335 -18.92 -9.63 -14.47
C PHE A 335 -17.56 -9.76 -15.18
N TRP A 336 -17.50 -9.40 -16.48
CA TRP A 336 -16.24 -9.41 -17.22
C TRP A 336 -15.27 -8.33 -16.72
N GLY A 337 -15.79 -7.21 -16.22
CA GLY A 337 -15.00 -6.20 -15.53
C GLY A 337 -14.31 -6.75 -14.28
N GLU A 338 -15.03 -7.48 -13.43
CA GLU A 338 -14.50 -8.12 -12.22
C GLU A 338 -13.42 -9.16 -12.56
N VAL A 339 -13.69 -10.04 -13.56
CA VAL A 339 -12.69 -11.02 -14.04
C VAL A 339 -11.44 -10.33 -14.56
N THR A 340 -11.59 -9.26 -15.35
CA THR A 340 -10.45 -8.50 -15.88
C THR A 340 -9.65 -7.84 -14.76
N LEU A 341 -10.31 -7.27 -13.75
CA LEU A 341 -9.66 -6.69 -12.58
C LEU A 341 -8.89 -7.73 -11.78
N PHE A 342 -9.45 -8.93 -11.57
CA PHE A 342 -8.74 -10.02 -10.90
C PHE A 342 -7.44 -10.39 -11.64
N VAL A 343 -7.54 -10.58 -12.97
CA VAL A 343 -6.36 -10.89 -13.79
C VAL A 343 -5.37 -9.71 -13.80
N ALA A 344 -5.86 -8.46 -13.85
CA ALA A 344 -5.02 -7.26 -13.79
C ALA A 344 -4.26 -7.17 -12.46
N GLY A 345 -4.91 -7.47 -11.34
CA GLY A 345 -4.27 -7.53 -10.02
C GLY A 345 -3.19 -8.60 -9.95
N LEU A 346 -3.47 -9.79 -10.49
CA LEU A 346 -2.49 -10.88 -10.57
C LEU A 346 -1.26 -10.45 -11.38
N VAL A 347 -1.47 -9.92 -12.58
CA VAL A 347 -0.39 -9.45 -13.47
C VAL A 347 0.37 -8.27 -12.85
N GLN A 348 -0.32 -7.37 -12.16
CA GLN A 348 0.28 -6.26 -11.42
C GLN A 348 1.31 -6.74 -10.39
N SER A 349 1.04 -7.82 -9.66
CA SER A 349 2.00 -8.38 -8.70
C SER A 349 3.25 -8.90 -9.39
N PHE A 350 3.12 -9.57 -10.54
CA PHE A 350 4.26 -10.00 -11.36
C PHE A 350 5.04 -8.85 -12.01
N CYS A 351 4.47 -7.64 -12.07
CA CYS A 351 5.19 -6.42 -12.45
C CYS A 351 5.91 -5.80 -11.26
N MET A 352 5.20 -5.56 -10.16
CA MET A 352 5.66 -4.75 -9.02
C MET A 352 6.68 -5.44 -8.12
N ILE A 353 6.52 -6.74 -7.86
CA ILE A 353 7.42 -7.48 -6.96
C ILE A 353 8.80 -7.63 -7.59
N PRO A 354 8.96 -8.10 -8.86
CA PRO A 354 10.25 -8.13 -9.52
C PRO A 354 10.91 -6.75 -9.65
N MET A 355 10.13 -5.69 -9.92
CA MET A 355 10.63 -4.31 -9.94
C MET A 355 11.27 -3.92 -8.60
N SER A 356 10.62 -4.25 -7.49
CA SER A 356 11.13 -3.97 -6.15
C SER A 356 12.43 -4.72 -5.87
N VAL A 357 12.50 -5.99 -6.27
CA VAL A 357 13.70 -6.82 -6.12
C VAL A 357 14.86 -6.26 -6.95
N LEU A 358 14.59 -5.86 -8.20
CA LEU A 358 15.62 -5.29 -9.08
C LEU A 358 16.16 -3.96 -8.53
N LEU A 359 15.30 -3.09 -8.01
CA LEU A 359 15.71 -1.82 -7.39
C LEU A 359 16.58 -2.04 -6.14
N LEU A 360 16.23 -3.02 -5.30
CA LEU A 360 16.97 -3.30 -4.07
C LEU A 360 18.30 -4.01 -4.34
N ARG A 361 18.34 -4.93 -5.31
CA ARG A 361 19.55 -5.71 -5.62
C ARG A 361 20.51 -4.98 -6.53
N GLY A 362 19.98 -4.19 -7.47
CA GLY A 362 20.79 -3.43 -8.42
C GLY A 362 21.40 -2.14 -7.82
N ALA A 363 20.92 -1.68 -6.67
CA ALA A 363 21.48 -0.54 -5.98
C ALA A 363 22.66 -0.94 -5.09
N ASP A 364 23.75 -0.16 -5.12
CA ASP A 364 24.85 -0.30 -4.19
C ASP A 364 24.37 -0.24 -2.74
N PRO A 365 24.93 -1.03 -1.82
CA PRO A 365 24.45 -1.11 -0.42
C PRO A 365 24.27 0.25 0.26
N GLU A 366 25.15 1.20 -0.01
CA GLU A 366 25.12 2.56 0.55
C GLU A 366 23.97 3.41 0.00
N PHE A 367 23.50 3.14 -1.23
CA PHE A 367 22.47 3.89 -1.92
C PHE A 367 21.08 3.27 -1.82
N ARG A 368 20.94 2.02 -1.33
CA ARG A 368 19.64 1.32 -1.27
C ARG A 368 18.54 2.14 -0.62
N GLY A 369 18.81 2.72 0.54
CA GLY A 369 17.84 3.57 1.24
C GLY A 369 17.46 4.82 0.44
N ARG A 370 18.45 5.47 -0.21
CA ARG A 370 18.24 6.67 -1.04
C ARG A 370 17.44 6.34 -2.31
N VAL A 371 17.74 5.21 -2.97
CA VAL A 371 17.00 4.71 -4.14
C VAL A 371 15.55 4.42 -3.78
N MET A 372 15.31 3.78 -2.63
CA MET A 372 13.94 3.54 -2.14
C MET A 372 13.20 4.85 -1.82
N GLY A 373 13.90 5.86 -1.31
CA GLY A 373 13.35 7.22 -1.14
C GLY A 373 12.93 7.84 -2.48
N VAL A 374 13.77 7.73 -3.52
CA VAL A 374 13.44 8.20 -4.88
C VAL A 374 12.26 7.42 -5.47
N ARG A 375 12.17 6.10 -5.21
CA ARG A 375 11.01 5.29 -5.62
C ARG A 375 9.69 5.81 -5.05
N MET A 376 9.70 6.31 -3.80
CA MET A 376 8.50 6.93 -3.22
C MET A 376 8.07 8.17 -4.00
N LEU A 377 8.99 8.89 -4.64
CA LEU A 377 8.63 9.99 -5.55
C LEU A 377 7.96 9.48 -6.84
N ALA A 378 8.29 8.29 -7.31
CA ALA A 378 7.63 7.71 -8.49
C ALA A 378 6.12 7.43 -8.23
N VAL A 379 5.69 7.29 -6.96
CA VAL A 379 4.27 7.19 -6.57
C VAL A 379 3.50 8.46 -6.94
N TYR A 380 4.16 9.62 -7.06
CA TYR A 380 3.52 10.86 -7.53
C TYR A 380 3.00 10.80 -8.96
N GLY A 381 3.39 9.82 -9.74
CA GLY A 381 2.70 9.51 -10.99
C GLY A 381 1.19 9.34 -10.79
N MET A 382 0.75 8.74 -9.69
CA MET A 382 -0.67 8.45 -9.45
C MET A 382 -1.53 9.71 -9.24
N PRO A 383 -1.21 10.66 -8.35
CA PRO A 383 -1.94 11.93 -8.28
C PRO A 383 -1.98 12.69 -9.61
N LEU A 384 -0.86 12.73 -10.34
CA LEU A 384 -0.80 13.38 -11.64
C LEU A 384 -1.70 12.69 -12.66
N GLY A 385 -1.67 11.35 -12.71
CA GLY A 385 -2.55 10.55 -13.56
C GLY A 385 -4.03 10.77 -13.23
N LEU A 386 -4.39 10.79 -11.94
CA LEU A 386 -5.76 11.06 -11.49
C LEU A 386 -6.22 12.47 -11.88
N LEU A 387 -5.42 13.51 -11.63
CA LEU A 387 -5.77 14.88 -11.96
C LEU A 387 -5.94 15.12 -13.45
N LEU A 388 -5.19 14.38 -14.29
CA LEU A 388 -5.37 14.44 -15.74
C LEU A 388 -6.55 13.59 -16.21
N SER A 389 -6.83 12.46 -15.57
CA SER A 389 -7.93 11.57 -15.96
C SER A 389 -9.30 12.18 -15.72
N GLY A 390 -9.47 12.98 -14.65
CA GLY A 390 -10.75 13.62 -14.36
C GLY A 390 -11.31 14.47 -15.52
N PRO A 391 -10.61 15.53 -15.95
CA PRO A 391 -11.02 16.34 -17.10
C PRO A 391 -11.12 15.54 -18.40
N LEU A 392 -10.20 14.59 -18.62
CA LEU A 392 -10.26 13.77 -19.84
C LEU A 392 -11.53 12.92 -19.89
N ILE A 393 -11.93 12.31 -18.76
CA ILE A 393 -13.16 11.52 -18.70
C ILE A 393 -14.39 12.42 -18.95
N GLU A 394 -14.40 13.64 -18.42
CA GLU A 394 -15.50 14.60 -18.65
C GLU A 394 -15.60 15.03 -20.12
N HIS A 395 -14.46 15.16 -20.84
CA HIS A 395 -14.45 15.64 -22.24
C HIS A 395 -14.54 14.53 -23.29
N ILE A 396 -13.84 13.42 -23.12
CA ILE A 396 -13.74 12.35 -24.12
C ILE A 396 -14.29 11.00 -23.64
N GLY A 397 -14.76 10.91 -22.40
CA GLY A 397 -15.33 9.70 -21.80
C GLY A 397 -14.28 8.73 -21.24
N PHE A 398 -14.75 7.77 -20.46
CA PHE A 398 -13.91 6.80 -19.74
C PHE A 398 -13.13 5.89 -20.70
N SER A 399 -13.80 5.32 -21.72
CA SER A 399 -13.15 4.37 -22.64
C SER A 399 -12.03 4.99 -23.44
N ALA A 400 -12.20 6.23 -23.93
CA ALA A 400 -11.16 6.95 -24.65
C ALA A 400 -9.98 7.34 -23.73
N THR A 401 -10.26 7.81 -22.51
CA THR A 401 -9.23 8.15 -21.51
C THR A 401 -8.43 6.92 -21.09
N GLY A 402 -9.12 5.81 -20.79
CA GLY A 402 -8.48 4.55 -20.45
C GLY A 402 -7.63 3.99 -21.58
N SER A 403 -8.12 4.12 -22.83
CA SER A 403 -7.36 3.74 -24.03
C SER A 403 -6.11 4.59 -24.17
N LEU A 404 -6.21 5.91 -24.01
CA LEU A 404 -5.07 6.84 -24.08
C LEU A 404 -3.99 6.47 -23.07
N PHE A 405 -4.36 6.31 -21.80
CA PHE A 405 -3.41 5.94 -20.74
C PHE A 405 -2.78 4.56 -20.97
N SER A 406 -3.59 3.59 -21.38
CA SER A 406 -3.10 2.23 -21.65
C SER A 406 -2.15 2.16 -22.84
N LEU A 407 -2.47 2.83 -23.95
CA LEU A 407 -1.63 2.88 -25.15
C LEU A 407 -0.34 3.64 -24.89
N LEU A 408 -0.39 4.77 -24.16
CA LEU A 408 0.81 5.48 -23.71
C LEU A 408 1.66 4.55 -22.81
N GLY A 409 1.03 3.82 -21.88
CA GLY A 409 1.70 2.84 -21.03
C GLY A 409 2.42 1.75 -21.81
N ILE A 410 1.75 1.16 -22.80
CA ILE A 410 2.34 0.13 -23.69
C ILE A 410 3.51 0.73 -24.49
N ALA A 411 3.30 1.89 -25.13
CA ALA A 411 4.30 2.53 -25.97
C ALA A 411 5.57 2.89 -25.18
N PHE A 412 5.41 3.55 -24.02
CA PHE A 412 6.55 3.91 -23.17
C PHE A 412 7.22 2.69 -22.53
N THR A 413 6.47 1.64 -22.14
CA THR A 413 7.06 0.39 -21.65
C THR A 413 7.88 -0.28 -22.77
N GLY A 414 7.37 -0.30 -24.00
CA GLY A 414 8.10 -0.77 -25.17
C GLY A 414 9.37 0.06 -25.46
N LEU A 415 9.28 1.38 -25.37
CA LEU A 415 10.43 2.28 -25.51
C LEU A 415 11.50 2.01 -24.43
N ILE A 416 11.09 1.85 -23.18
CA ILE A 416 11.99 1.49 -22.07
C ILE A 416 12.66 0.14 -22.36
N ALA A 417 11.89 -0.86 -22.76
CA ALA A 417 12.40 -2.19 -23.08
C ALA A 417 13.41 -2.19 -24.24
N LEU A 418 13.19 -1.38 -25.26
CA LEU A 418 14.09 -1.25 -26.42
C LEU A 418 15.33 -0.42 -26.09
N ARG A 419 15.15 0.74 -25.40
CA ARG A 419 16.25 1.68 -25.09
C ARG A 419 17.29 1.11 -24.13
N TRP A 420 16.84 0.32 -23.16
CA TRP A 420 17.69 -0.32 -22.14
C TRP A 420 17.77 -1.84 -22.29
N ARG A 421 17.57 -2.37 -23.52
CA ARG A 421 17.58 -3.82 -23.77
C ARG A 421 18.88 -4.51 -23.33
N SER A 422 20.02 -3.87 -23.52
CA SER A 422 21.35 -4.40 -23.12
C SER A 422 21.47 -4.60 -21.61
N HIS A 423 20.77 -3.81 -20.81
CA HIS A 423 20.82 -3.84 -19.36
C HIS A 423 19.71 -4.73 -18.77
N LEU A 424 18.49 -4.69 -19.36
CA LEU A 424 17.34 -5.40 -18.82
C LEU A 424 17.20 -6.84 -19.34
N TRP A 425 17.78 -7.19 -20.51
CA TRP A 425 17.57 -8.48 -21.17
C TRP A 425 18.77 -9.42 -21.07
N HIS A 426 19.98 -8.94 -20.70
CA HIS A 426 21.17 -9.79 -20.63
C HIS A 426 21.20 -10.68 -19.37
N PRO A 427 21.69 -11.95 -19.52
CA PRO A 427 21.83 -12.87 -18.38
C PRO A 427 22.88 -12.43 -17.35
N ALA A 428 23.78 -11.50 -17.70
CA ALA A 428 24.84 -11.03 -16.79
C ALA A 428 24.30 -10.27 -15.56
N ALA A 429 23.14 -9.62 -15.66
CA ALA A 429 22.45 -9.10 -14.47
C ALA A 429 21.97 -10.20 -13.51
N ALA A 430 21.91 -11.45 -13.95
CA ALA A 430 21.59 -12.62 -13.12
C ALA A 430 22.85 -13.34 -12.58
N ALA A 431 24.02 -13.11 -13.16
CA ALA A 431 25.26 -13.79 -12.74
C ALA A 431 25.93 -13.13 -11.52
N ASN A 432 25.70 -11.84 -11.29
CA ASN A 432 26.09 -11.15 -10.04
C ASN A 432 25.09 -11.39 -8.88
N LEU A 433 24.19 -12.36 -9.04
CA LEU A 433 23.10 -12.71 -8.12
C LEU A 433 23.34 -14.07 -7.42
N ARG A 434 24.56 -14.66 -7.56
CA ARG A 434 24.98 -15.86 -6.79
C ARG A 434 25.90 -15.51 -5.64
#